data_f309beb9c48668b7779b22be5be454c5
#
_entry.id   f309beb9c48668b7779b22be5be454c5
#
_cell.length_a   1.000
_cell.length_b   1.000
_cell.length_c   1.000
_cell.angle_alpha   90.00
_cell.angle_beta   90.00
_cell.angle_gamma   90.00
#
_symmetry.space_group_name_H-M   'P 1'
#
loop_
_entity.id
_entity.type
_entity.pdbx_description
1 polymer ?
#
loop_
_entity_poly.entity_id
_entity_poly.type
_entity_poly.pdbx_seq_one_letter_code
_entity_poly.pdbx_strand_id
1 'polypeptide(L)'
;GVGVTGMSVTEIKGFGNQSGHTEIYRGAEYSVNYVPKIRLEIAVSDALADEVIQTIAKTARTGKIGDGKIFALDLQQAMRVRTGDLNDDAL
;
A
#
# COMPACT_ATOMS: atom_id res chain seq x y z
N GLY A 1 0.00 -16.45 8.25
CA GLY A 1 -0.85 -15.55 7.53
C GLY A 1 -2.24 -15.43 8.13
N VAL A 2 -2.91 -14.40 7.76
CA VAL A 2 -4.24 -14.08 8.28
C VAL A 2 -5.37 -14.49 7.34
N GLY A 3 -5.13 -15.45 6.45
CA GLY A 3 -6.15 -15.94 5.54
C GLY A 3 -6.35 -15.11 4.27
N VAL A 4 -5.40 -14.27 3.94
CA VAL A 4 -5.41 -13.54 2.68
C VAL A 4 -5.01 -14.47 1.54
N THR A 5 -5.85 -14.56 0.51
CA THR A 5 -5.62 -15.48 -0.61
C THR A 5 -4.98 -14.83 -1.82
N GLY A 6 -4.94 -13.50 -1.88
CA GLY A 6 -4.34 -12.79 -3.00
C GLY A 6 -3.87 -11.41 -2.63
N MET A 7 -2.78 -11.00 -3.25
CA MET A 7 -2.15 -9.71 -2.99
C MET A 7 -1.43 -9.27 -4.26
N SER A 8 -1.54 -8.00 -4.58
CA SER A 8 -0.77 -7.40 -5.68
C SER A 8 0.34 -6.54 -5.10
N VAL A 9 1.52 -6.65 -5.71
CA VAL A 9 2.70 -5.90 -5.31
C VAL A 9 3.18 -5.08 -6.48
N THR A 10 3.35 -3.78 -6.27
CA THR A 10 3.82 -2.87 -7.32
C THR A 10 4.92 -1.99 -6.75
N GLU A 11 6.00 -1.86 -7.49
CA GLU A 11 7.03 -0.88 -7.17
C GLU A 11 6.60 0.48 -7.67
N ILE A 12 6.68 1.48 -6.80
CA ILE A 12 6.33 2.85 -7.11
C ILE A 12 7.43 3.79 -6.68
N LYS A 13 7.42 4.99 -7.26
CA LYS A 13 8.25 6.09 -6.80
C LYS A 13 7.38 7.04 -6.00
N GLY A 14 7.76 7.29 -4.77
CA GLY A 14 7.05 8.21 -3.90
C GLY A 14 7.78 9.52 -3.74
N PHE A 15 7.02 10.58 -3.54
CA PHE A 15 7.54 11.84 -3.04
C PHE A 15 7.39 11.85 -1.54
N GLY A 16 8.44 12.28 -0.86
CA GLY A 16 8.35 12.43 0.59
C GLY A 16 9.27 13.52 1.06
N ASN A 17 8.97 14.08 2.22
CA ASN A 17 9.85 14.99 2.94
C ASN A 17 10.98 14.17 3.57
N GLN A 18 11.83 13.61 2.72
CA GLN A 18 13.02 12.98 3.24
C GLN A 18 14.14 14.00 3.22
N SER A 19 14.67 14.22 4.39
CA SER A 19 15.78 15.14 4.57
C SER A 19 16.95 14.73 3.71
N GLY A 20 17.48 15.64 2.94
CA GLY A 20 18.83 15.54 2.51
C GLY A 20 19.13 15.57 1.04
N HIS A 21 18.16 15.65 0.16
CA HIS A 21 18.46 15.85 -1.25
C HIS A 21 17.81 17.12 -1.77
N THR A 22 18.61 18.15 -1.83
CA THR A 22 18.26 19.34 -2.57
C THR A 22 19.08 19.33 -3.85
N GLU A 23 18.42 19.22 -4.98
CA GLU A 23 19.09 19.37 -6.26
C GLU A 23 18.84 20.76 -6.81
N ILE A 24 19.93 21.38 -7.26
CA ILE A 24 19.84 22.66 -7.96
C ILE A 24 19.77 22.35 -9.44
N TYR A 25 18.66 22.73 -10.05
CA TYR A 25 18.43 22.50 -11.46
C TYR A 25 18.08 23.82 -12.14
N ARG A 26 18.90 24.27 -13.07
CA ARG A 26 18.71 25.54 -13.81
C ARG A 26 18.55 26.76 -12.91
N GLY A 27 19.28 26.81 -11.81
CA GLY A 27 19.22 27.93 -10.87
C GLY A 27 18.01 27.91 -9.95
N ALA A 28 17.19 26.89 -9.98
CA ALA A 28 16.10 26.69 -9.07
C ALA A 28 16.38 25.48 -8.19
N GLU A 29 16.09 25.61 -6.89
CA GLU A 29 16.21 24.49 -5.98
C GLU A 29 14.98 23.62 -6.09
N TYR A 30 15.21 22.35 -6.38
CA TYR A 30 14.18 21.33 -6.33
C TYR A 30 14.52 20.35 -5.23
N SER A 31 13.62 20.23 -4.26
CA SER A 31 13.64 19.09 -3.35
C SER A 31 12.95 17.93 -4.05
N VAL A 32 13.70 17.13 -4.77
CA VAL A 32 13.13 15.95 -5.41
C VAL A 32 13.59 14.76 -4.61
N ASN A 33 12.69 14.25 -3.80
CA ASN A 33 12.93 13.04 -3.03
C ASN A 33 12.11 11.90 -3.61
N TYR A 34 12.64 11.29 -4.67
CA TYR A 34 12.10 10.07 -5.18
C TYR A 34 12.62 8.91 -4.34
N VAL A 35 11.73 8.28 -3.63
CA VAL A 35 12.06 7.11 -2.83
C VAL A 35 11.34 5.91 -3.43
N PRO A 36 12.08 4.84 -3.75
CA PRO A 36 11.42 3.61 -4.15
C PRO A 36 10.54 3.11 -3.02
N LYS A 37 9.29 2.81 -3.33
CA LYS A 37 8.32 2.29 -2.39
C LYS A 37 7.59 1.12 -3.01
N ILE A 38 6.99 0.32 -2.16
CA ILE A 38 6.17 -0.79 -2.58
C ILE A 38 4.73 -0.48 -2.24
N ARG A 39 3.84 -0.65 -3.22
CA ARG A 39 2.41 -0.58 -3.02
C ARG A 39 1.86 -1.99 -2.94
N LEU A 40 1.14 -2.28 -1.86
CA LEU A 40 0.40 -3.52 -1.70
C LEU A 40 -1.08 -3.23 -1.88
N GLU A 41 -1.75 -4.03 -2.68
CA GLU A 41 -3.19 -3.98 -2.83
C GLU A 41 -3.76 -5.32 -2.39
N ILE A 42 -4.62 -5.29 -1.40
CA ILE A 42 -5.17 -6.50 -0.79
C ILE A 42 -6.66 -6.31 -0.65
N ALA A 43 -7.44 -7.17 -1.29
CA ALA A 43 -8.89 -7.21 -1.11
C ALA A 43 -9.21 -8.31 -0.11
N VAL A 44 -9.96 -7.95 0.93
CA VAL A 44 -10.31 -8.86 2.02
C VAL A 44 -11.76 -8.68 2.42
N SER A 45 -12.33 -9.68 3.05
CA SER A 45 -13.63 -9.54 3.68
C SER A 45 -13.57 -8.57 4.86
N ASP A 46 -14.69 -7.95 5.19
CA ASP A 46 -14.76 -7.01 6.31
C ASP A 46 -14.31 -7.68 7.62
N ALA A 47 -14.60 -8.95 7.78
CA ALA A 47 -14.23 -9.69 8.99
C ALA A 47 -12.72 -9.77 9.20
N LEU A 48 -11.92 -9.71 8.12
CA LEU A 48 -10.47 -9.80 8.17
C LEU A 48 -9.76 -8.46 8.09
N ALA A 49 -10.46 -7.39 7.74
CA ALA A 49 -9.84 -6.11 7.42
C ALA A 49 -8.96 -5.57 8.55
N ASP A 50 -9.49 -5.51 9.77
CA ASP A 50 -8.74 -4.99 10.92
C ASP A 50 -7.51 -5.84 11.23
N GLU A 51 -7.66 -7.16 11.18
CA GLU A 51 -6.55 -8.07 11.44
C GLU A 51 -5.42 -7.91 10.42
N VAL A 52 -5.77 -7.75 9.15
CA VAL A 52 -4.80 -7.53 8.08
C VAL A 52 -4.07 -6.22 8.29
N ILE A 53 -4.79 -5.14 8.60
CA ILE A 53 -4.18 -3.82 8.85
C ILE A 53 -3.19 -3.91 10.03
N GLN A 54 -3.59 -4.53 11.13
CA GLN A 54 -2.74 -4.65 12.30
C GLN A 54 -1.51 -5.52 12.03
N THR A 55 -1.69 -6.60 11.29
CA THR A 55 -0.58 -7.49 10.93
C THR A 55 0.44 -6.78 10.06
N ILE A 56 0.00 -6.04 9.04
CA ILE A 56 0.89 -5.29 8.17
C ILE A 56 1.62 -4.20 8.97
N ALA A 57 0.88 -3.45 9.77
CA ALA A 57 1.45 -2.37 10.58
C ALA A 57 2.52 -2.91 11.54
N LYS A 58 2.25 -4.01 12.19
CA LYS A 58 3.18 -4.62 13.14
C LYS A 58 4.45 -5.11 12.43
N THR A 59 4.30 -5.72 11.28
CA THR A 59 5.41 -6.29 10.51
C THR A 59 6.27 -5.20 9.88
N ALA A 60 5.63 -4.14 9.35
CA ALA A 60 6.32 -3.09 8.61
C ALA A 60 6.90 -1.98 9.49
N ARG A 61 6.43 -1.87 10.73
CA ARG A 61 6.82 -0.75 11.61
C ARG A 61 8.27 -0.85 12.03
N THR A 62 9.02 0.19 11.74
CA THR A 62 10.40 0.37 12.24
C THR A 62 10.49 1.51 13.25
N GLY A 63 9.48 2.38 13.30
CA GLY A 63 9.48 3.60 14.09
C GLY A 63 10.23 4.76 13.45
N LYS A 64 10.70 4.56 12.23
CA LYS A 64 11.45 5.57 11.47
C LYS A 64 10.60 6.17 10.37
N ILE A 65 11.02 7.33 9.90
CA ILE A 65 10.42 7.97 8.73
C ILE A 65 10.57 7.02 7.54
N GLY A 66 9.49 6.81 6.79
CA GLY A 66 9.50 5.94 5.63
C GLY A 66 8.77 4.62 5.84
N ASP A 67 8.24 4.36 7.03
CA ASP A 67 7.44 3.16 7.31
C ASP A 67 6.20 3.05 6.41
N GLY A 68 5.70 4.19 5.92
CA GLY A 68 4.59 4.20 5.01
C GLY A 68 3.23 4.39 5.67
N LYS A 69 2.21 4.18 4.89
CA LYS A 69 0.82 4.38 5.30
C LYS A 69 -0.04 3.24 4.80
N ILE A 70 -1.12 3.00 5.50
CA ILE A 70 -2.14 2.03 5.11
C ILE A 70 -3.45 2.80 4.92
N PHE A 71 -4.06 2.61 3.77
CA PHE A 71 -5.39 3.15 3.49
C PHE A 71 -6.35 1.99 3.32
N ALA A 72 -7.47 2.05 3.99
CA ALA A 72 -8.54 1.07 3.84
C ALA A 72 -9.73 1.74 3.16
N LEU A 73 -10.23 1.11 2.12
CA LEU A 73 -11.30 1.62 1.30
C LEU A 73 -12.36 0.57 1.14
N ASP A 74 -13.61 0.99 1.16
CA ASP A 74 -14.71 0.09 0.88
C ASP A 74 -14.78 -0.20 -0.61
N LEU A 75 -14.86 -1.47 -0.95
CA LEU A 75 -15.14 -1.89 -2.31
C LEU A 75 -16.65 -1.98 -2.50
N GLN A 76 -17.16 -1.36 -3.54
CA GLN A 76 -18.56 -1.50 -3.88
C GLN A 76 -18.90 -2.90 -4.34
N GLN A 77 -17.99 -3.50 -5.08
CA GLN A 77 -18.22 -4.80 -5.69
C GLN A 77 -16.89 -5.45 -6.04
N ALA A 78 -16.82 -6.75 -5.84
CA ALA A 78 -15.76 -7.59 -6.36
C ALA A 78 -16.40 -8.73 -7.18
N MET A 79 -15.76 -9.10 -8.27
CA MET A 79 -16.20 -10.22 -9.09
C MET A 79 -15.00 -11.03 -9.53
N ARG A 80 -15.09 -12.34 -9.35
CA ARG A 80 -14.13 -13.25 -9.96
C ARG A 80 -14.55 -13.52 -11.40
N VAL A 81 -13.73 -13.10 -12.32
CA VAL A 81 -14.09 -13.14 -13.76
C VAL A 81 -14.38 -14.57 -14.23
N ARG A 82 -13.56 -15.54 -13.81
CA ARG A 82 -13.69 -16.90 -14.26
C ARG A 82 -15.01 -17.55 -13.82
N THR A 83 -15.46 -17.27 -12.61
CA THR A 83 -16.62 -17.96 -12.02
C THR A 83 -17.87 -17.11 -11.94
N GLY A 84 -17.73 -15.78 -12.02
CA GLY A 84 -18.82 -14.86 -11.78
C GLY A 84 -19.20 -14.68 -10.32
N ASP A 85 -18.44 -15.29 -9.39
CA ASP A 85 -18.68 -15.11 -7.96
C ASP A 85 -18.51 -13.64 -7.56
N LEU A 86 -19.33 -13.21 -6.61
CA LEU A 86 -19.37 -11.81 -6.19
C LEU A 86 -18.93 -11.64 -4.76
N ASN A 87 -18.36 -10.48 -4.49
CA ASN A 87 -18.02 -9.98 -3.14
C ASN A 87 -17.16 -10.99 -2.36
N ASP A 88 -17.57 -11.37 -1.17
CA ASP A 88 -16.76 -12.27 -0.34
C ASP A 88 -16.46 -13.61 -1.03
N ASP A 89 -17.37 -14.10 -1.85
CA ASP A 89 -17.16 -15.33 -2.61
C ASP A 89 -16.13 -15.18 -3.73
N ALA A 90 -15.86 -13.94 -4.13
CA ALA A 90 -14.86 -13.62 -5.14
C ALA A 90 -13.43 -13.48 -4.59
N LEU A 91 -13.30 -13.42 -3.29
CA LEU A 91 -12.02 -13.17 -2.62
C LEU A 91 -11.19 -14.41 -2.31
#